data_63034b3552182476390fd95d1f37c023
#
_entry.id   63034b3552182476390fd95d1f37c023
#
_cell.length_a   1.000
_cell.length_b   1.000
_cell.length_c   1.000
_cell.angle_alpha   90.00
_cell.angle_beta   90.00
_cell.angle_gamma   90.00
#
_symmetry.space_group_name_H-M   'P 1'
#
loop_
_entity.id
_entity.type
_entity.pdbx_description
1 polymer ?
#
loop_
_entity_poly.entity_id
_entity_poly.type
_entity_poly.pdbx_seq_one_letter_code
_entity_poly.pdbx_strand_id
1 'polypeptide(L)'
;METALSQNETLRKKLFLVLDGNGMDADVEYMPHRIYSHFMGAVIILSLIPLTFRESTPELQLIEYGCVAIFIIDYLLRWATADHRFGNGMRSIMFYPLRPMAIIDMLSILPAFTAINDAFNLCRTTRLIRTVRLLKISRYSKEFELFIEVLREKSSVLLSVLMMAILYIVFTALIMFNLDSHFENFFQALYWSTTALTTVGYGDVCPHTDWGRLLSMISSLVGVAIIALPSGIITASYLKALEKFHKIEEDEKH
;
A
#
# COMPACT_ATOMS: atom_id res chain seq x y z
N MET A 1 -7.38 22.40 -39.94
CA MET A 1 -7.96 22.25 -38.60
C MET A 1 -8.11 20.76 -38.22
N GLU A 2 -8.61 19.91 -39.13
CA GLU A 2 -8.70 18.45 -38.92
C GLU A 2 -7.39 17.72 -38.69
N THR A 3 -6.31 18.11 -39.38
CA THR A 3 -4.97 17.52 -39.20
C THR A 3 -4.36 17.76 -37.83
N ALA A 4 -4.61 18.91 -37.21
CA ALA A 4 -4.14 19.25 -35.86
C ALA A 4 -4.91 18.52 -34.78
N LEU A 5 -6.21 18.24 -34.98
CA LEU A 5 -7.05 17.44 -34.07
C LEU A 5 -6.62 15.98 -34.08
N SER A 6 -6.38 15.40 -35.28
CA SER A 6 -5.87 14.03 -35.44
C SER A 6 -4.46 13.84 -34.80
N GLN A 7 -3.59 14.83 -34.93
CA GLN A 7 -2.26 14.80 -34.31
C GLN A 7 -2.32 14.87 -32.78
N ASN A 8 -3.22 15.69 -32.22
CA ASN A 8 -3.43 15.78 -30.77
C ASN A 8 -4.01 14.49 -30.18
N GLU A 9 -4.95 13.85 -30.85
CA GLU A 9 -5.49 12.54 -30.42
C GLU A 9 -4.40 11.46 -30.44
N THR A 10 -3.54 11.45 -31.44
CA THR A 10 -2.43 10.50 -31.56
C THR A 10 -1.39 10.72 -30.45
N LEU A 11 -1.07 11.97 -30.09
CA LEU A 11 -0.16 12.30 -28.99
C LEU A 11 -0.75 11.93 -27.63
N ARG A 12 -2.02 12.20 -27.38
CA ARG A 12 -2.70 11.82 -26.13
C ARG A 12 -2.76 10.31 -25.96
N LYS A 13 -3.01 9.56 -27.03
CA LYS A 13 -3.00 8.10 -27.03
C LYS A 13 -1.58 7.56 -26.71
N LYS A 14 -0.54 8.12 -27.31
CA LYS A 14 0.86 7.73 -27.01
C LYS A 14 1.23 8.03 -25.55
N LEU A 15 0.85 9.18 -25.03
CA LEU A 15 1.05 9.55 -23.63
C LEU A 15 0.30 8.58 -22.70
N PHE A 16 -0.92 8.22 -23.01
CA PHE A 16 -1.69 7.24 -22.25
C PHE A 16 -0.98 5.88 -22.19
N LEU A 17 -0.46 5.39 -23.31
CA LEU A 17 0.29 4.12 -23.38
C LEU A 17 1.56 4.15 -22.53
N VAL A 18 2.27 5.29 -22.48
CA VAL A 18 3.45 5.46 -21.63
C VAL A 18 3.09 5.48 -20.15
N LEU A 19 1.99 6.14 -19.79
CA LEU A 19 1.61 6.36 -18.39
C LEU A 19 0.92 5.14 -17.75
N ASP A 20 0.03 4.47 -18.47
CA ASP A 20 -0.85 3.40 -17.93
C ASP A 20 -0.52 1.99 -18.43
N GLY A 21 0.24 1.84 -19.53
CA GLY A 21 0.65 0.52 -20.07
C GLY A 21 -0.48 -0.36 -20.59
N ASN A 22 -1.73 -0.09 -20.27
CA ASN A 22 -2.93 -0.86 -20.66
C ASN A 22 -3.49 -0.34 -22.00
N GLY A 23 -2.70 -0.39 -23.06
CA GLY A 23 -3.21 -0.29 -24.43
C GLY A 23 -3.82 -1.63 -24.85
N MET A 24 -4.88 -1.59 -25.66
CA MET A 24 -5.74 -2.72 -26.09
C MET A 24 -5.05 -3.95 -26.67
N ASP A 25 -3.72 -3.95 -26.81
CA ASP A 25 -2.91 -5.08 -27.24
C ASP A 25 -1.96 -5.41 -26.10
N ALA A 26 -2.32 -6.43 -25.32
CA ALA A 26 -1.55 -6.94 -24.16
C ALA A 26 -0.19 -7.56 -24.57
N ASP A 27 0.05 -7.72 -25.88
CA ASP A 27 1.14 -8.52 -26.44
C ASP A 27 2.48 -7.79 -26.55
N VAL A 28 2.54 -6.48 -26.34
CA VAL A 28 3.80 -5.74 -26.39
C VAL A 28 3.96 -4.93 -25.13
N GLU A 29 4.79 -5.43 -24.22
CA GLU A 29 5.29 -4.64 -23.09
C GLU A 29 5.96 -3.39 -23.66
N TYR A 30 5.19 -2.27 -23.64
CA TYR A 30 5.62 -1.03 -24.26
C TYR A 30 6.87 -0.50 -23.53
N MET A 31 8.03 -0.67 -24.15
CA MET A 31 9.34 -0.28 -23.59
C MET A 31 9.33 1.09 -22.89
N PRO A 32 8.68 2.15 -23.46
CA PRO A 32 8.59 3.45 -22.79
C PRO A 32 7.83 3.41 -21.48
N HIS A 33 6.80 2.57 -21.33
CA HIS A 33 6.05 2.41 -20.08
C HIS A 33 6.94 1.79 -18.99
N ARG A 34 7.74 0.76 -19.33
CA ARG A 34 8.66 0.11 -18.40
C ARG A 34 9.73 1.07 -17.89
N ILE A 35 10.34 1.84 -18.78
CA ILE A 35 11.33 2.87 -18.40
C ILE A 35 10.70 3.91 -17.49
N TYR A 36 9.51 4.39 -17.84
CA TYR A 36 8.76 5.35 -17.04
C TYR A 36 8.40 4.80 -15.65
N SER A 37 7.96 3.56 -15.57
CA SER A 37 7.63 2.88 -14.31
C SER A 37 8.85 2.77 -13.38
N HIS A 38 10.01 2.35 -13.89
CA HIS A 38 11.26 2.30 -13.12
C HIS A 38 11.72 3.69 -12.70
N PHE A 39 11.64 4.68 -13.59
CA PHE A 39 11.96 6.07 -13.27
C PHE A 39 11.08 6.60 -12.13
N MET A 40 9.77 6.40 -12.21
CA MET A 40 8.85 6.84 -11.16
C MET A 40 9.08 6.09 -9.84
N GLY A 41 9.40 4.79 -9.90
CA GLY A 41 9.80 4.03 -8.72
C GLY A 41 11.05 4.62 -8.05
N ALA A 42 12.07 4.97 -8.83
CA ALA A 42 13.28 5.62 -8.32
C ALA A 42 12.97 6.99 -7.70
N VAL A 43 12.12 7.81 -8.33
CA VAL A 43 11.68 9.11 -7.79
C VAL A 43 10.92 8.94 -6.47
N ILE A 44 10.07 7.91 -6.33
CA ILE A 44 9.36 7.62 -5.08
C ILE A 44 10.37 7.28 -3.99
N ILE A 45 11.33 6.39 -4.26
CA ILE A 45 12.38 6.02 -3.28
C ILE A 45 13.20 7.26 -2.90
N LEU A 46 13.62 8.06 -3.87
CA LEU A 46 14.37 9.30 -3.64
C LEU A 46 13.59 10.28 -2.75
N SER A 47 12.27 10.36 -2.92
CA SER A 47 11.39 11.23 -2.14
C SER A 47 11.27 10.83 -0.66
N LEU A 48 11.72 9.63 -0.29
CA LEU A 48 11.73 9.15 1.10
C LEU A 48 13.00 9.56 1.85
N ILE A 49 14.10 9.86 1.13
CA ILE A 49 15.37 10.24 1.76
C ILE A 49 15.20 11.42 2.72
N PRO A 50 14.50 12.53 2.37
CA PRO A 50 14.29 13.62 3.32
C PRO A 50 13.54 13.22 4.60
N LEU A 51 12.74 12.14 4.57
CA LEU A 51 11.98 11.67 5.73
C LEU A 51 12.86 10.94 6.76
N THR A 52 14.04 10.45 6.36
CA THR A 52 14.97 9.76 7.25
C THR A 52 15.76 10.73 8.14
N PHE A 53 15.76 12.02 7.80
CA PHE A 53 16.43 13.06 8.56
C PHE A 53 15.44 13.85 9.42
N ARG A 54 15.84 14.16 10.66
CA ARG A 54 15.03 14.98 11.58
C ARG A 54 15.08 16.46 11.24
N GLU A 55 16.22 16.91 10.72
CA GLU A 55 16.46 18.30 10.32
C GLU A 55 16.41 18.44 8.81
N SER A 56 15.73 19.46 8.32
CA SER A 56 15.62 19.74 6.89
C SER A 56 16.79 20.65 6.47
N THR A 57 17.78 20.09 5.77
CA THR A 57 18.81 20.90 5.11
C THR A 57 18.27 21.47 3.79
N PRO A 58 18.84 22.59 3.27
CA PRO A 58 18.42 23.15 1.97
C PRO A 58 18.51 22.14 0.82
N GLU A 59 19.47 21.24 0.86
CA GLU A 59 19.66 20.17 -0.15
C GLU A 59 18.51 19.15 -0.10
N LEU A 60 18.10 18.73 1.09
CA LEU A 60 16.97 17.80 1.27
C LEU A 60 15.64 18.45 0.83
N GLN A 61 15.49 19.75 1.07
CA GLN A 61 14.32 20.48 0.59
C GLN A 61 14.30 20.56 -0.93
N LEU A 62 15.45 20.78 -1.59
CA LEU A 62 15.55 20.79 -3.04
C LEU A 62 15.15 19.43 -3.65
N ILE A 63 15.61 18.32 -3.07
CA ILE A 63 15.21 16.96 -3.47
C ILE A 63 13.69 16.78 -3.30
N GLU A 64 13.15 17.22 -2.17
CA GLU A 64 11.72 17.10 -1.90
C GLU A 64 10.88 17.87 -2.92
N TYR A 65 11.21 19.15 -3.17
CA TYR A 65 10.48 19.96 -4.15
C TYR A 65 10.62 19.42 -5.57
N GLY A 66 11.81 18.91 -5.94
CA GLY A 66 12.03 18.27 -7.23
C GLY A 66 11.14 17.03 -7.44
N CYS A 67 11.10 16.14 -6.44
CA CYS A 67 10.21 14.96 -6.49
C CYS A 67 8.73 15.34 -6.55
N VAL A 68 8.31 16.33 -5.76
CA VAL A 68 6.92 16.81 -5.77
C VAL A 68 6.55 17.41 -7.12
N ALA A 69 7.44 18.19 -7.75
CA ALA A 69 7.19 18.73 -9.08
C ALA A 69 6.97 17.61 -10.11
N ILE A 70 7.75 16.54 -10.05
CA ILE A 70 7.57 15.36 -10.90
C ILE A 70 6.22 14.68 -10.62
N PHE A 71 5.81 14.55 -9.35
CA PHE A 71 4.50 13.98 -8.99
C PHE A 71 3.32 14.83 -9.47
N ILE A 72 3.45 16.15 -9.43
CA ILE A 72 2.43 17.07 -9.96
C ILE A 72 2.31 16.89 -11.48
N ILE A 73 3.43 16.83 -12.19
CA ILE A 73 3.44 16.63 -13.65
C ILE A 73 2.80 15.27 -13.99
N ASP A 74 3.17 14.20 -13.29
CA ASP A 74 2.58 12.87 -13.46
C ASP A 74 1.06 12.89 -13.24
N TYR A 75 0.60 13.52 -12.17
CA TYR A 75 -0.82 13.65 -11.85
C TYR A 75 -1.59 14.41 -12.95
N LEU A 76 -1.06 15.54 -13.40
CA LEU A 76 -1.68 16.35 -14.44
C LEU A 76 -1.73 15.62 -15.80
N LEU A 77 -0.66 14.91 -16.16
CA LEU A 77 -0.63 14.11 -17.39
C LEU A 77 -1.67 12.98 -17.34
N ARG A 78 -1.81 12.29 -16.23
CA ARG A 78 -2.82 11.24 -16.03
C ARG A 78 -4.23 11.82 -16.03
N TRP A 79 -4.43 12.99 -15.42
CA TRP A 79 -5.72 13.67 -15.44
C TRP A 79 -6.10 14.07 -16.86
N ALA A 80 -5.17 14.60 -17.64
CA ALA A 80 -5.37 14.97 -19.05
C ALA A 80 -5.63 13.76 -19.97
N THR A 81 -5.17 12.56 -19.61
CA THR A 81 -5.35 11.31 -20.38
C THR A 81 -6.46 10.41 -19.83
N ALA A 82 -7.17 10.82 -18.77
CA ALA A 82 -8.23 10.04 -18.11
C ALA A 82 -9.38 9.64 -19.05
N ASP A 83 -9.60 10.40 -20.12
CA ASP A 83 -10.59 10.14 -21.13
C ASP A 83 -10.33 8.83 -21.89
N HIS A 84 -9.10 8.57 -22.27
CA HIS A 84 -8.71 7.34 -22.98
C HIS A 84 -8.82 6.07 -22.12
N ARG A 85 -8.68 6.20 -20.81
CA ARG A 85 -8.77 5.06 -19.88
C ARG A 85 -10.20 4.55 -19.67
N PHE A 86 -11.19 5.43 -19.74
CA PHE A 86 -12.55 5.12 -19.27
C PHE A 86 -13.64 5.30 -20.33
N GLY A 87 -13.30 5.80 -21.52
CA GLY A 87 -14.20 5.88 -22.68
C GLY A 87 -15.44 6.78 -22.55
N ASN A 88 -15.61 7.48 -21.41
CA ASN A 88 -16.81 8.28 -21.10
C ASN A 88 -16.63 9.80 -21.30
N GLY A 89 -15.62 10.23 -22.08
CA GLY A 89 -15.39 11.63 -22.44
C GLY A 89 -15.21 12.54 -21.21
N MET A 90 -15.85 13.71 -21.24
CA MET A 90 -15.73 14.77 -20.23
C MET A 90 -16.09 14.32 -18.79
N ARG A 91 -17.00 13.35 -18.63
CA ARG A 91 -17.36 12.80 -17.30
C ARG A 91 -16.19 12.09 -16.65
N SER A 92 -15.37 11.39 -17.41
CA SER A 92 -14.21 10.68 -16.94
C SER A 92 -13.17 11.62 -16.33
N ILE A 93 -12.96 12.77 -16.94
CA ILE A 93 -12.02 13.80 -16.47
C ILE A 93 -12.52 14.41 -15.15
N MET A 94 -13.85 14.65 -15.02
CA MET A 94 -14.45 15.26 -13.84
C MET A 94 -14.42 14.33 -12.62
N PHE A 95 -14.63 13.03 -12.80
CA PHE A 95 -14.64 12.05 -11.71
C PHE A 95 -13.27 11.42 -11.43
N TYR A 96 -12.24 11.72 -12.22
CA TYR A 96 -10.89 11.19 -12.01
C TYR A 96 -10.33 11.48 -10.61
N PRO A 97 -10.42 12.70 -10.04
CA PRO A 97 -9.87 13.01 -8.72
C PRO A 97 -10.48 12.20 -7.56
N LEU A 98 -11.71 11.68 -7.73
CA LEU A 98 -12.42 10.88 -6.71
C LEU A 98 -12.03 9.39 -6.73
N ARG A 99 -11.18 8.96 -7.65
CA ARG A 99 -10.76 7.57 -7.73
C ARG A 99 -9.68 7.26 -6.70
N PRO A 100 -9.63 6.02 -6.15
CA PRO A 100 -8.69 5.64 -5.10
C PRO A 100 -7.23 5.93 -5.47
N MET A 101 -6.82 5.61 -6.71
CA MET A 101 -5.45 5.85 -7.20
C MET A 101 -5.15 7.34 -7.37
N ALA A 102 -6.13 8.15 -7.83
CA ALA A 102 -5.97 9.60 -7.95
C ALA A 102 -5.92 10.28 -6.58
N ILE A 103 -6.66 9.76 -5.59
CA ILE A 103 -6.60 10.22 -4.19
C ILE A 103 -5.20 9.97 -3.62
N ILE A 104 -4.60 8.80 -3.85
CA ILE A 104 -3.23 8.48 -3.42
C ILE A 104 -2.23 9.45 -4.06
N ASP A 105 -2.38 9.75 -5.36
CA ASP A 105 -1.53 10.73 -6.04
C ASP A 105 -1.69 12.13 -5.43
N MET A 106 -2.92 12.57 -5.18
CA MET A 106 -3.21 13.86 -4.57
C MET A 106 -2.66 13.95 -3.14
N LEU A 107 -2.83 12.90 -2.32
CA LEU A 107 -2.27 12.83 -0.98
C LEU A 107 -0.73 12.86 -0.98
N SER A 108 -0.08 12.35 -2.04
CA SER A 108 1.38 12.41 -2.18
C SER A 108 1.90 13.84 -2.40
N ILE A 109 1.08 14.70 -3.01
CA ILE A 109 1.41 16.10 -3.36
C ILE A 109 1.00 17.04 -2.23
N LEU A 110 -0.07 16.72 -1.49
CA LEU A 110 -0.67 17.58 -0.47
C LEU A 110 0.33 18.15 0.56
N PRO A 111 1.30 17.36 1.09
CA PRO A 111 2.26 17.87 2.07
C PRO A 111 3.15 19.01 1.56
N ALA A 112 3.36 19.12 0.25
CA ALA A 112 4.13 20.23 -0.30
C ALA A 112 3.37 21.57 -0.23
N PHE A 113 2.05 21.53 -0.37
CA PHE A 113 1.21 22.72 -0.22
C PHE A 113 1.09 23.16 1.25
N THR A 114 1.17 22.22 2.19
CA THR A 114 1.14 22.55 3.62
C THR A 114 2.47 23.16 4.09
N ALA A 115 3.58 22.91 3.40
CA ALA A 115 4.88 23.53 3.71
C ALA A 115 4.95 25.02 3.35
N ILE A 116 4.04 25.50 2.50
CA ILE A 116 3.99 26.93 2.07
C ILE A 116 3.25 27.78 3.12
N ASN A 117 2.42 27.18 3.98
CA ASN A 117 1.63 27.88 4.98
C ASN A 117 2.12 27.51 6.39
N ASP A 118 2.80 28.44 7.07
CA ASP A 118 3.35 28.27 8.43
C ASP A 118 2.28 27.88 9.48
N ALA A 119 1.02 28.19 9.25
CA ALA A 119 -0.09 27.79 10.09
C ALA A 119 -0.30 26.27 10.19
N PHE A 120 0.12 25.50 9.17
CA PHE A 120 0.05 24.03 9.15
C PHE A 120 1.32 23.35 9.69
N ASN A 121 2.41 24.09 9.92
CA ASN A 121 3.66 23.57 10.48
C ASN A 121 3.53 23.06 11.94
N LEU A 122 2.42 23.34 12.62
CA LEU A 122 2.11 22.85 13.97
C LEU A 122 1.86 21.34 14.04
N CYS A 123 1.69 20.65 12.93
CA CYS A 123 1.41 19.22 12.96
C CYS A 123 2.65 18.41 12.58
N ARG A 124 3.29 17.75 13.56
CA ARG A 124 4.15 16.57 13.34
C ARG A 124 3.49 15.55 12.41
N THR A 125 2.19 15.59 12.28
CA THR A 125 1.31 14.80 11.41
C THR A 125 1.60 15.02 9.92
N THR A 126 2.10 16.19 9.49
CA THR A 126 2.43 16.43 8.06
C THR A 126 3.56 15.52 7.58
N ARG A 127 4.52 15.18 8.46
CA ARG A 127 5.57 14.20 8.12
C ARG A 127 4.98 12.80 7.87
N LEU A 128 3.99 12.39 8.66
CA LEU A 128 3.33 11.10 8.50
C LEU A 128 2.54 11.03 7.19
N ILE A 129 1.90 12.13 6.79
CA ILE A 129 1.19 12.19 5.51
C ILE A 129 2.15 12.01 4.33
N ARG A 130 3.40 12.45 4.45
CA ARG A 130 4.43 12.25 3.40
C ARG A 130 4.73 10.77 3.16
N THR A 131 4.57 9.88 4.15
CA THR A 131 4.78 8.43 3.98
C THR A 131 3.74 7.78 3.06
N VAL A 132 2.59 8.42 2.85
CA VAL A 132 1.54 7.97 1.91
C VAL A 132 2.08 7.88 0.46
N ARG A 133 3.17 8.60 0.13
CA ARG A 133 3.86 8.47 -1.16
C ARG A 133 4.29 7.04 -1.48
N LEU A 134 4.58 6.23 -0.45
CA LEU A 134 4.89 4.80 -0.63
C LEU A 134 3.76 4.03 -1.33
N LEU A 135 2.50 4.38 -1.06
CA LEU A 135 1.37 3.73 -1.70
C LEU A 135 1.35 3.96 -3.22
N LYS A 136 2.07 5.00 -3.70
CA LYS A 136 2.21 5.26 -5.14
C LYS A 136 2.97 4.15 -5.87
N ILE A 137 3.81 3.38 -5.17
CA ILE A 137 4.53 2.21 -5.72
C ILE A 137 3.55 1.18 -6.28
N SER A 138 2.37 1.04 -5.65
CA SER A 138 1.34 0.09 -6.09
C SER A 138 0.90 0.26 -7.53
N ARG A 139 1.07 1.46 -8.09
CA ARG A 139 0.69 1.77 -9.47
C ARG A 139 1.74 1.32 -10.50
N TYR A 140 2.99 1.15 -10.06
CA TYR A 140 4.13 0.92 -10.96
C TYR A 140 4.65 -0.52 -10.91
N SER A 141 4.05 -1.40 -10.08
CA SER A 141 4.41 -2.81 -9.98
C SER A 141 3.19 -3.68 -10.30
N LYS A 142 3.29 -4.46 -11.38
CA LYS A 142 2.27 -5.43 -11.77
C LYS A 142 2.11 -6.52 -10.70
N GLU A 143 3.21 -6.92 -10.08
CA GLU A 143 3.22 -7.91 -9.00
C GLU A 143 2.48 -7.41 -7.77
N PHE A 144 2.59 -6.11 -7.47
CA PHE A 144 1.86 -5.50 -6.37
C PHE A 144 0.36 -5.41 -6.68
N GLU A 145 -0.01 -5.08 -7.92
CA GLU A 145 -1.41 -5.07 -8.36
C GLU A 145 -2.02 -6.48 -8.22
N LEU A 146 -1.32 -7.51 -8.70
CA LEU A 146 -1.72 -8.91 -8.54
C LEU A 146 -1.87 -9.30 -7.07
N PHE A 147 -0.94 -8.88 -6.22
CA PHE A 147 -1.02 -9.13 -4.78
C PHE A 147 -2.27 -8.50 -4.15
N ILE A 148 -2.59 -7.26 -4.49
CA ILE A 148 -3.80 -6.57 -4.01
C ILE A 148 -5.07 -7.24 -4.53
N GLU A 149 -5.07 -7.72 -5.77
CA GLU A 149 -6.19 -8.48 -6.34
C GLU A 149 -6.45 -9.77 -5.56
N VAL A 150 -5.40 -10.53 -5.25
CA VAL A 150 -5.48 -11.74 -4.41
C VAL A 150 -6.03 -11.42 -3.02
N LEU A 151 -5.54 -10.35 -2.38
CA LEU A 151 -6.07 -9.93 -1.08
C LEU A 151 -7.54 -9.56 -1.15
N ARG A 152 -7.97 -8.90 -2.22
CA ARG A 152 -9.38 -8.55 -2.43
C ARG A 152 -10.24 -9.77 -2.67
N GLU A 153 -9.78 -10.71 -3.51
CA GLU A 153 -10.50 -11.96 -3.78
C GLU A 153 -10.71 -12.78 -2.51
N LYS A 154 -9.68 -12.87 -1.65
CA LYS A 154 -9.72 -13.65 -0.41
C LYS A 154 -10.15 -12.85 0.83
N SER A 155 -10.56 -11.60 0.65
CA SER A 155 -10.88 -10.66 1.75
C SER A 155 -11.89 -11.23 2.76
N SER A 156 -12.93 -11.93 2.31
CA SER A 156 -13.93 -12.52 3.21
C SER A 156 -13.33 -13.59 4.13
N VAL A 157 -12.47 -14.46 3.59
CA VAL A 157 -11.79 -15.51 4.37
C VAL A 157 -10.75 -14.88 5.30
N LEU A 158 -9.97 -13.93 4.81
CA LEU A 158 -8.97 -13.22 5.61
C LEU A 158 -9.63 -12.44 6.75
N LEU A 159 -10.77 -11.79 6.50
CA LEU A 159 -11.55 -11.11 7.53
C LEU A 159 -12.05 -12.07 8.60
N SER A 160 -12.53 -13.26 8.22
CA SER A 160 -12.96 -14.28 9.17
C SER A 160 -11.81 -14.75 10.07
N VAL A 161 -10.62 -14.96 9.51
CA VAL A 161 -9.43 -15.33 10.28
C VAL A 161 -8.97 -14.17 11.19
N LEU A 162 -9.03 -12.93 10.73
CA LEU A 162 -8.73 -11.75 11.54
C LEU A 162 -9.69 -11.62 12.73
N MET A 163 -11.00 -11.81 12.50
CA MET A 163 -11.99 -11.79 13.57
C MET A 163 -11.74 -12.90 14.60
N MET A 164 -11.38 -14.10 14.13
CA MET A 164 -11.01 -15.22 15.01
C MET A 164 -9.77 -14.86 15.84
N ALA A 165 -8.76 -14.26 15.24
CA ALA A 165 -7.54 -13.83 15.94
C ALA A 165 -7.85 -12.76 17.01
N ILE A 166 -8.67 -11.76 16.69
CA ILE A 166 -9.09 -10.71 17.64
C ILE A 166 -9.86 -11.32 18.80
N LEU A 167 -10.84 -12.20 18.53
CA LEU A 167 -11.59 -12.89 19.59
C LEU A 167 -10.67 -13.72 20.47
N TYR A 168 -9.71 -14.42 19.88
CA TYR A 168 -8.73 -15.21 20.64
C TYR A 168 -7.85 -14.31 21.52
N ILE A 169 -7.34 -13.18 21.00
CA ILE A 169 -6.54 -12.20 21.76
C ILE A 169 -7.35 -11.71 22.99
N VAL A 170 -8.59 -11.27 22.76
CA VAL A 170 -9.45 -10.74 23.84
C VAL A 170 -9.77 -11.84 24.87
N PHE A 171 -10.09 -13.05 24.42
CA PHE A 171 -10.36 -14.16 25.29
C PHE A 171 -9.16 -14.54 26.17
N THR A 172 -7.98 -14.67 25.55
CA THR A 172 -6.73 -14.98 26.26
C THR A 172 -6.35 -13.86 27.23
N ALA A 173 -6.52 -12.59 26.82
CA ALA A 173 -6.28 -11.45 27.69
C ALA A 173 -7.20 -11.44 28.93
N LEU A 174 -8.48 -11.74 28.75
CA LEU A 174 -9.44 -11.82 29.86
C LEU A 174 -9.06 -12.91 30.85
N ILE A 175 -8.70 -14.10 30.37
CA ILE A 175 -8.26 -15.20 31.27
C ILE A 175 -6.97 -14.78 31.97
N MET A 176 -5.98 -14.27 31.25
CA MET A 176 -4.68 -13.91 31.82
C MET A 176 -4.80 -12.79 32.87
N PHE A 177 -5.61 -11.77 32.61
CA PHE A 177 -5.84 -10.67 33.53
C PHE A 177 -6.46 -11.13 34.87
N ASN A 178 -7.32 -12.16 34.82
CA ASN A 178 -7.94 -12.73 36.04
C ASN A 178 -7.06 -13.80 36.71
N LEU A 179 -6.17 -14.44 35.97
CA LEU A 179 -5.35 -15.54 36.47
C LEU A 179 -4.02 -15.07 37.08
N ASP A 180 -3.44 -14.00 36.54
CA ASP A 180 -2.13 -13.50 36.95
C ASP A 180 -2.24 -12.04 37.43
N SER A 181 -2.10 -11.85 38.73
CA SER A 181 -2.20 -10.55 39.41
C SER A 181 -1.05 -9.57 39.07
N HIS A 182 -0.02 -10.01 38.34
CA HIS A 182 1.07 -9.13 37.90
C HIS A 182 0.65 -8.21 36.74
N PHE A 183 -0.44 -8.50 36.07
CA PHE A 183 -1.01 -7.56 35.09
C PHE A 183 -1.78 -6.45 35.83
N GLU A 184 -1.21 -5.25 35.87
CA GLU A 184 -1.82 -4.10 36.58
C GLU A 184 -3.15 -3.66 36.00
N ASN A 185 -3.36 -3.86 34.71
CA ASN A 185 -4.59 -3.51 34.00
C ASN A 185 -4.85 -4.43 32.80
N PHE A 186 -6.10 -4.44 32.36
CA PHE A 186 -6.51 -5.26 31.20
C PHE A 186 -5.74 -4.95 29.91
N PHE A 187 -5.29 -3.68 29.71
CA PHE A 187 -4.55 -3.29 28.53
C PHE A 187 -3.17 -3.98 28.47
N GLN A 188 -2.51 -4.16 29.61
CA GLN A 188 -1.25 -4.95 29.66
C GLN A 188 -1.47 -6.41 29.29
N ALA A 189 -2.55 -7.02 29.74
CA ALA A 189 -2.89 -8.39 29.36
C ALA A 189 -3.24 -8.50 27.87
N LEU A 190 -3.95 -7.51 27.32
CA LEU A 190 -4.29 -7.41 25.89
C LEU A 190 -3.02 -7.24 25.03
N TYR A 191 -2.11 -6.37 25.46
CA TYR A 191 -0.81 -6.17 24.82
C TYR A 191 0.00 -7.45 24.81
N TRP A 192 0.12 -8.11 25.97
CA TRP A 192 0.81 -9.39 26.08
C TRP A 192 0.18 -10.46 25.17
N SER A 193 -1.14 -10.63 25.19
CA SER A 193 -1.84 -11.60 24.35
C SER A 193 -1.60 -11.33 22.86
N THR A 194 -1.56 -10.06 22.46
CA THR A 194 -1.28 -9.66 21.08
C THR A 194 0.14 -10.03 20.69
N THR A 195 1.14 -9.68 21.53
CA THR A 195 2.56 -9.98 21.23
C THR A 195 2.86 -11.48 21.28
N ALA A 196 2.17 -12.24 22.14
CA ALA A 196 2.28 -13.68 22.23
C ALA A 196 1.66 -14.35 20.99
N LEU A 197 0.43 -13.99 20.60
CA LEU A 197 -0.23 -14.54 19.41
C LEU A 197 0.59 -14.27 18.15
N THR A 198 1.06 -13.03 17.96
CA THR A 198 1.84 -12.62 16.79
C THR A 198 3.27 -13.15 16.78
N THR A 199 3.66 -13.92 17.79
CA THR A 199 5.01 -14.48 17.97
C THR A 199 6.13 -13.45 18.10
N VAL A 200 5.79 -12.19 18.39
CA VAL A 200 6.77 -11.11 18.61
C VAL A 200 7.45 -11.25 19.96
N GLY A 201 6.66 -11.40 21.05
CA GLY A 201 7.14 -11.74 22.38
C GLY A 201 8.23 -10.83 22.93
N TYR A 202 8.01 -9.53 23.02
CA TYR A 202 9.01 -8.56 23.54
C TYR A 202 9.56 -8.91 24.94
N GLY A 203 8.74 -9.58 25.78
CA GLY A 203 9.15 -10.01 27.10
C GLY A 203 9.18 -8.92 28.18
N ASP A 204 8.76 -7.72 27.84
CA ASP A 204 8.60 -6.57 28.75
C ASP A 204 7.39 -6.75 29.69
N VAL A 205 6.34 -7.40 29.22
CA VAL A 205 5.19 -7.84 29.99
C VAL A 205 5.02 -9.34 29.77
N CYS A 206 5.05 -10.13 30.85
CA CYS A 206 4.92 -11.59 30.79
C CYS A 206 4.27 -12.14 32.07
N PRO A 207 3.64 -13.34 32.01
CA PRO A 207 3.06 -13.97 33.17
C PRO A 207 4.13 -14.46 34.13
N HIS A 208 3.91 -14.24 35.43
CA HIS A 208 4.79 -14.64 36.50
C HIS A 208 4.32 -15.85 37.30
N THR A 209 2.99 -16.07 37.34
CA THR A 209 2.43 -17.22 38.03
C THR A 209 2.57 -18.52 37.21
N ASP A 210 2.65 -19.66 37.89
CA ASP A 210 2.77 -20.96 37.19
C ASP A 210 1.56 -21.26 36.31
N TRP A 211 0.35 -20.88 36.75
CA TRP A 211 -0.86 -21.00 35.95
C TRP A 211 -0.85 -20.07 34.74
N GLY A 212 -0.36 -18.85 34.89
CA GLY A 212 -0.17 -17.93 33.79
C GLY A 212 0.82 -18.45 32.75
N ARG A 213 1.94 -19.04 33.22
CA ARG A 213 2.94 -19.68 32.33
C ARG A 213 2.37 -20.90 31.61
N LEU A 214 1.59 -21.74 32.29
CA LEU A 214 0.94 -22.87 31.64
C LEU A 214 -0.04 -22.41 30.54
N LEU A 215 -0.88 -21.41 30.85
CA LEU A 215 -1.77 -20.81 29.86
C LEU A 215 -0.97 -20.23 28.69
N SER A 216 0.16 -19.58 28.96
CA SER A 216 1.06 -19.02 27.93
C SER A 216 1.58 -20.08 26.97
N MET A 217 1.99 -21.26 27.49
CA MET A 217 2.43 -22.39 26.64
C MET A 217 1.33 -22.87 25.70
N ILE A 218 0.13 -23.07 26.23
CA ILE A 218 -1.04 -23.51 25.44
C ILE A 218 -1.40 -22.42 24.39
N SER A 219 -1.44 -21.17 24.83
CA SER A 219 -1.74 -20.02 23.98
C SER A 219 -0.76 -19.88 22.82
N SER A 220 0.54 -20.10 23.05
CA SER A 220 1.54 -20.04 22.00
C SER A 220 1.34 -21.10 20.92
N LEU A 221 0.99 -22.33 21.29
CA LEU A 221 0.71 -23.38 20.31
C LEU A 221 -0.52 -23.06 19.44
N VAL A 222 -1.60 -22.59 20.07
CA VAL A 222 -2.81 -22.17 19.33
C VAL A 222 -2.54 -20.93 18.49
N GLY A 223 -1.76 -19.98 19.03
CA GLY A 223 -1.38 -18.74 18.34
C GLY A 223 -0.67 -18.98 17.03
N VAL A 224 0.32 -19.87 17.01
CA VAL A 224 1.03 -20.25 15.79
C VAL A 224 0.06 -20.79 14.72
N ALA A 225 -0.89 -21.63 15.10
CA ALA A 225 -1.87 -22.17 14.17
C ALA A 225 -2.77 -21.08 13.58
N ILE A 226 -3.24 -20.11 14.39
CA ILE A 226 -4.08 -18.99 13.94
C ILE A 226 -3.32 -18.09 12.97
N ILE A 227 -2.06 -17.76 13.25
CA ILE A 227 -1.24 -16.87 12.39
C ILE A 227 -0.80 -17.56 11.10
N ALA A 228 -0.63 -18.86 11.09
CA ALA A 228 -0.28 -19.62 9.90
C ALA A 228 -1.39 -19.62 8.83
N LEU A 229 -2.66 -19.50 9.23
CA LEU A 229 -3.81 -19.55 8.31
C LEU A 229 -3.78 -18.43 7.26
N PRO A 230 -3.73 -17.13 7.61
CA PRO A 230 -3.72 -16.07 6.60
C PRO A 230 -2.48 -16.14 5.72
N SER A 231 -1.32 -16.48 6.28
CA SER A 231 -0.08 -16.65 5.52
C SER A 231 -0.21 -17.75 4.47
N GLY A 232 -0.74 -18.91 4.85
CA GLY A 232 -0.98 -20.03 3.92
C GLY A 232 -1.98 -19.69 2.82
N ILE A 233 -3.10 -19.03 3.16
CA ILE A 233 -4.13 -18.62 2.20
C ILE A 233 -3.57 -17.62 1.17
N ILE A 234 -2.85 -16.60 1.64
CA ILE A 234 -2.26 -15.57 0.77
C ILE A 234 -1.22 -16.20 -0.15
N THR A 235 -0.29 -16.99 0.39
CA THR A 235 0.78 -17.62 -0.39
C THR A 235 0.21 -18.55 -1.46
N ALA A 236 -0.70 -19.45 -1.11
CA ALA A 236 -1.29 -20.38 -2.06
C ALA A 236 -2.08 -19.66 -3.18
N SER A 237 -2.83 -18.62 -2.81
CA SER A 237 -3.61 -17.85 -3.79
C SER A 237 -2.73 -17.00 -4.69
N TYR A 238 -1.66 -16.42 -4.16
CA TYR A 238 -0.70 -15.63 -4.93
C TYR A 238 0.08 -16.50 -5.93
N LEU A 239 0.58 -17.66 -5.52
CA LEU A 239 1.25 -18.60 -6.42
C LEU A 239 0.33 -19.04 -7.54
N LYS A 240 -0.93 -19.38 -7.24
CA LYS A 240 -1.92 -19.76 -8.25
C LYS A 240 -2.21 -18.61 -9.25
N ALA A 241 -2.25 -17.38 -8.75
CA ALA A 241 -2.44 -16.21 -9.60
C ALA A 241 -1.23 -15.96 -10.50
N LEU A 242 -0.01 -16.14 -10.00
CA LEU A 242 1.24 -16.06 -10.79
C LEU A 242 1.29 -17.13 -11.88
N GLU A 243 0.98 -18.38 -11.56
CA GLU A 243 0.96 -19.46 -12.55
C GLU A 243 -0.02 -19.17 -13.68
N LYS A 244 -1.22 -18.67 -13.33
CA LYS A 244 -2.21 -18.27 -14.33
C LYS A 244 -1.70 -17.14 -15.21
N PHE A 245 -1.05 -16.15 -14.62
CA PHE A 245 -0.47 -15.01 -15.33
C PHE A 245 0.60 -15.44 -16.33
N HIS A 246 1.58 -16.26 -15.90
CA HIS A 246 2.64 -16.77 -16.79
C HIS A 246 2.10 -17.68 -17.90
N LYS A 247 1.07 -18.49 -17.61
CA LYS A 247 0.48 -19.36 -18.63
C LYS A 247 -0.20 -18.56 -19.74
N ILE A 248 -0.87 -17.45 -19.39
CA ILE A 248 -1.47 -16.55 -20.38
C ILE A 248 -0.36 -15.93 -21.25
N GLU A 249 0.75 -15.47 -20.64
CA GLU A 249 1.90 -14.93 -21.39
C GLU A 249 2.58 -15.95 -22.31
N GLU A 250 2.56 -17.25 -21.98
CA GLU A 250 3.10 -18.32 -22.85
C GLU A 250 2.16 -18.67 -24.00
N ASP A 251 0.85 -18.74 -23.73
CA ASP A 251 -0.17 -19.03 -24.75
C ASP A 251 -0.28 -17.89 -25.78
N GLU A 252 0.01 -16.65 -25.40
CA GLU A 252 0.03 -15.47 -26.29
C GLU A 252 1.30 -15.39 -27.16
N LYS A 253 2.38 -16.10 -26.81
CA LYS A 253 3.63 -16.13 -27.60
C LYS A 253 3.67 -17.20 -28.70
N HIS A 254 2.66 -18.07 -28.73
CA HIS A 254 2.49 -19.13 -29.72
C HIS A 254 1.32 -18.87 -30.66
#